data_c6d7695884f66669d23b5e5a85d414ad
#
_entry.id   c6d7695884f66669d23b5e5a85d414ad
#
_cell.length_a   1.000
_cell.length_b   1.000
_cell.length_c   1.000
_cell.angle_alpha   90.00
_cell.angle_beta   90.00
_cell.angle_gamma   90.00
#
_symmetry.space_group_name_H-M   'P 1'
#
loop_
_entity.id
_entity.type
_entity.pdbx_description
1 polymer ?
#
loop_
_entity_poly.entity_id
_entity_poly.type
_entity_poly.pdbx_seq_one_letter_code
_entity_poly.pdbx_strand_id
1 'polypeptide(L)'
;MKKLLTVAFALAVLAGVFLFHTASAQQLQPWNVVADVSCQGKTFHYDLSKEMQPYVENCDNRGFFLGAKGKQNLAENLQAQGLPFDAVAEYVLPGFDNFVKKFSFVNVQKKDASVLFDKEGFHYKKGNDGVWADRQKLFEMLLKSNGKHLSLQLPLATDKAVTVQELQRNTVRKGSFTTSFNSANANRCHNIAKATESLNGITVPDGEQFSFNDIVGKRTKERGYLDAKVIVDGNYTDGVGGGVCQVSTTLYNALLLSEILPKACQHSLVSSYVMAGFDAMVSDGGADLTFVNNTGSALYICGKVNSSQGTVTFTVYGVPNAYRVERENSETREPFGVVEVVDPQKYPELVYTDQTKVVVNGSDGVRSQSFLCFYDGEKLVERKLFRKNTYKKVDKVVARGSLERPCLQNPQDATAEG
;
A
#
# COMPACT_ATOMS: atom_id res chain seq x y z
N MET A 1 34.60 18.09 9.12
CA MET A 1 34.24 19.05 10.18
C MET A 1 33.84 18.40 11.50
N LYS A 2 32.99 17.32 11.54
CA LYS A 2 32.63 16.67 12.84
C LYS A 2 33.80 16.07 13.62
N LYS A 3 34.78 15.45 12.97
CA LYS A 3 35.97 14.89 13.64
C LYS A 3 36.93 15.95 14.25
N LEU A 4 37.02 17.13 13.64
CA LEU A 4 37.84 18.24 14.19
C LEU A 4 37.18 18.88 15.43
N LEU A 5 35.82 18.93 15.49
CA LEU A 5 35.13 19.45 16.67
C LEU A 5 35.30 18.54 17.90
N THR A 6 35.32 17.21 17.67
CA THR A 6 35.48 16.23 18.76
C THR A 6 36.88 16.32 19.38
N VAL A 7 37.90 16.52 18.57
CA VAL A 7 39.28 16.70 19.04
C VAL A 7 39.47 18.06 19.75
N ALA A 8 38.85 19.12 19.25
CA ALA A 8 38.90 20.43 19.89
C ALA A 8 38.18 20.46 21.25
N PHE A 9 37.09 19.71 21.39
CA PHE A 9 36.34 19.60 22.65
C PHE A 9 37.13 18.77 23.69
N ALA A 10 37.79 17.69 23.27
CA ALA A 10 38.66 16.90 24.13
C ALA A 10 39.87 17.71 24.64
N LEU A 11 40.44 18.60 23.81
CA LEU A 11 41.53 19.50 24.19
C LEU A 11 41.07 20.61 25.15
N ALA A 12 39.86 21.13 25.02
CA ALA A 12 39.28 22.12 25.93
C ALA A 12 39.00 21.56 27.34
N VAL A 13 38.59 20.29 27.42
CA VAL A 13 38.35 19.58 28.68
C VAL A 13 39.69 19.30 29.39
N LEU A 14 40.76 18.98 28.64
CA LEU A 14 42.11 18.82 29.16
C LEU A 14 42.67 20.11 29.77
N ALA A 15 42.37 21.28 29.22
CA ALA A 15 42.79 22.58 29.74
C ALA A 15 42.05 22.98 31.04
N GLY A 16 40.79 22.56 31.21
CA GLY A 16 40.00 22.83 32.42
C GLY A 16 40.43 22.05 33.67
N VAL A 17 41.07 20.90 33.49
CA VAL A 17 41.50 20.02 34.58
C VAL A 17 42.75 20.54 35.31
N PHE A 18 43.45 21.50 34.74
CA PHE A 18 44.70 22.04 35.34
C PHE A 18 44.50 23.05 36.50
N LEU A 19 43.28 23.47 36.82
CA LEU A 19 43.04 24.58 37.74
C LEU A 19 42.54 24.22 39.15
N PHE A 20 42.33 22.97 39.48
CA PHE A 20 41.85 22.59 40.83
C PHE A 20 42.61 21.39 41.40
N HIS A 21 43.65 21.63 42.20
CA HIS A 21 44.11 20.62 43.15
C HIS A 21 44.76 21.21 44.40
N THR A 22 43.98 21.26 45.45
CA THR A 22 44.41 20.95 46.82
C THR A 22 43.24 20.36 47.58
N ALA A 23 43.07 19.05 47.52
CA ALA A 23 42.20 18.32 48.45
C ALA A 23 42.78 16.91 48.69
N SER A 24 42.91 16.58 49.95
CA SER A 24 43.40 15.37 50.62
C SER A 24 43.46 14.08 49.79
N ALA A 25 44.63 13.44 49.78
CA ALA A 25 44.85 12.11 49.23
C ALA A 25 44.08 11.04 50.03
N GLN A 26 42.82 10.80 49.68
CA GLN A 26 42.19 9.53 49.91
C GLN A 26 42.85 8.54 48.93
N GLN A 27 43.43 7.47 49.49
CA GLN A 27 43.97 6.35 48.71
C GLN A 27 42.86 5.74 47.85
N LEU A 28 42.77 6.17 46.60
CA LEU A 28 41.88 5.55 45.61
C LEU A 28 42.38 4.13 45.43
N GLN A 29 41.56 3.15 45.80
CA GLN A 29 41.80 1.75 45.53
C GLN A 29 41.97 1.56 44.01
N PRO A 30 42.92 0.77 43.54
CA PRO A 30 43.04 0.45 42.13
C PRO A 30 41.74 -0.15 41.66
N TRP A 31 41.39 0.10 40.41
CA TRP A 31 40.17 -0.47 39.76
C TRP A 31 40.26 -1.99 39.76
N ASN A 32 40.00 -2.59 40.87
CA ASN A 32 40.03 -4.02 41.07
C ASN A 32 38.62 -4.56 40.77
N VAL A 33 38.21 -4.48 39.49
CA VAL A 33 36.95 -4.99 39.02
C VAL A 33 37.16 -6.36 38.43
N VAL A 34 36.74 -7.39 39.13
CA VAL A 34 36.75 -8.76 38.67
C VAL A 34 35.28 -9.23 38.60
N ALA A 35 34.88 -9.70 37.46
CA ALA A 35 33.51 -10.15 37.26
C ALA A 35 33.42 -11.48 36.51
N ASP A 36 32.51 -12.32 36.94
CA ASP A 36 32.03 -13.45 36.20
C ASP A 36 30.70 -13.08 35.53
N VAL A 37 30.69 -12.99 34.20
CA VAL A 37 29.52 -12.63 33.41
C VAL A 37 28.93 -13.86 32.78
N SER A 38 27.69 -14.15 33.10
CA SER A 38 26.99 -15.36 32.67
C SER A 38 25.86 -15.05 31.67
N CYS A 39 25.72 -15.92 30.66
CA CYS A 39 24.59 -15.89 29.72
C CYS A 39 24.38 -17.28 29.11
N GLN A 40 23.13 -17.76 29.05
CA GLN A 40 22.75 -19.03 28.45
C GLN A 40 23.63 -20.24 28.90
N GLY A 41 23.91 -20.32 30.22
CA GLY A 41 24.73 -21.38 30.80
C GLY A 41 26.24 -21.26 30.58
N LYS A 42 26.72 -20.25 29.90
CA LYS A 42 28.16 -19.92 29.73
C LYS A 42 28.53 -18.79 30.64
N THR A 43 29.69 -18.89 31.30
CA THR A 43 30.27 -17.86 32.15
C THR A 43 31.65 -17.51 31.66
N PHE A 44 31.94 -16.21 31.55
CA PHE A 44 33.26 -15.67 31.17
C PHE A 44 33.76 -14.76 32.26
N HIS A 45 35.00 -14.99 32.64
CA HIS A 45 35.72 -14.15 33.60
C HIS A 45 36.29 -12.91 32.95
N TYR A 46 36.12 -11.75 33.57
CA TYR A 46 36.68 -10.48 33.13
C TYR A 46 37.40 -9.78 34.32
N ASP A 47 38.67 -9.41 34.09
CA ASP A 47 39.50 -8.72 35.05
C ASP A 47 39.94 -7.37 34.46
N LEU A 48 39.26 -6.30 34.86
CA LEU A 48 39.52 -4.94 34.40
C LEU A 48 40.91 -4.45 34.79
N SER A 49 41.44 -4.90 35.94
CA SER A 49 42.76 -4.47 36.41
C SER A 49 43.85 -4.94 35.46
N LYS A 50 43.76 -6.13 34.89
CA LYS A 50 44.69 -6.65 33.87
C LYS A 50 44.60 -5.91 32.56
N GLU A 51 43.41 -5.55 32.12
CA GLU A 51 43.22 -4.77 30.89
C GLU A 51 43.79 -3.35 31.01
N MET A 52 43.77 -2.79 32.19
CA MET A 52 44.28 -1.44 32.45
C MET A 52 45.80 -1.39 32.59
N GLN A 53 46.45 -2.49 32.98
CA GLN A 53 47.88 -2.53 33.31
C GLN A 53 48.77 -2.13 32.12
N PRO A 54 48.60 -2.54 30.88
CA PRO A 54 49.40 -2.12 29.74
C PRO A 54 49.31 -0.61 29.44
N TYR A 55 48.19 0.00 29.77
CA TYR A 55 47.98 1.44 29.61
C TYR A 55 48.74 2.24 30.67
N VAL A 56 48.77 1.74 31.88
CA VAL A 56 49.52 2.33 33.00
C VAL A 56 51.01 2.33 32.70
N GLU A 57 51.57 1.20 32.28
CA GLU A 57 53.00 1.03 32.01
C GLU A 57 53.46 1.82 30.79
N ASN A 58 52.69 1.92 29.72
CA ASN A 58 53.06 2.67 28.51
C ASN A 58 52.99 4.21 28.67
N CYS A 59 52.31 4.71 29.69
CA CYS A 59 52.16 6.15 29.89
C CYS A 59 53.23 6.76 30.72
N ASP A 60 53.83 6.00 31.60
CA ASP A 60 54.95 6.50 32.43
C ASP A 60 56.23 6.77 31.62
N ASN A 61 56.38 6.10 30.46
CA ASN A 61 57.58 6.21 29.62
C ASN A 61 57.57 7.36 28.59
N ARG A 62 56.47 8.10 28.42
CA ARG A 62 56.35 9.12 27.36
C ARG A 62 56.14 10.55 27.84
N GLY A 63 56.22 10.82 29.12
CA GLY A 63 56.19 12.21 29.65
C GLY A 63 54.94 13.04 29.29
N PHE A 64 53.97 12.49 28.60
CA PHE A 64 52.91 13.29 28.00
C PHE A 64 51.48 12.97 28.48
N PHE A 65 51.25 11.94 29.25
CA PHE A 65 49.88 11.65 29.72
C PHE A 65 49.82 11.13 31.14
N LEU A 66 48.75 11.52 31.79
CA LEU A 66 48.29 11.15 33.11
C LEU A 66 48.76 9.74 33.51
N GLY A 67 49.51 9.58 34.58
CA GLY A 67 49.81 8.27 35.18
C GLY A 67 48.56 7.50 35.51
N ALA A 68 48.65 6.28 36.02
CA ALA A 68 47.51 5.40 36.33
C ALA A 68 46.40 6.12 37.07
N LYS A 69 46.77 6.93 38.06
CA LYS A 69 45.84 7.77 38.83
C LYS A 69 45.12 8.81 38.00
N GLY A 70 45.79 9.43 37.05
CA GLY A 70 45.23 10.44 36.18
C GLY A 70 44.23 9.88 35.17
N LYS A 71 44.46 8.65 34.64
CA LYS A 71 43.50 7.96 33.72
C LYS A 71 42.26 7.49 34.45
N GLN A 72 42.39 6.99 35.66
CA GLN A 72 41.28 6.63 36.51
C GLN A 72 40.40 7.85 36.80
N ASN A 73 41.02 8.95 37.22
CA ASN A 73 40.33 10.21 37.46
C ASN A 73 39.71 10.77 36.20
N LEU A 74 40.35 10.61 35.04
CA LEU A 74 39.75 11.00 33.74
C LEU A 74 38.52 10.20 33.42
N ALA A 75 38.55 8.88 33.58
CA ALA A 75 37.41 8.01 33.34
C ALA A 75 36.21 8.33 34.26
N GLU A 76 36.49 8.53 35.56
CA GLU A 76 35.50 8.94 36.55
C GLU A 76 34.90 10.32 36.24
N ASN A 77 35.73 11.28 35.85
CA ASN A 77 35.30 12.62 35.47
C ASN A 77 34.48 12.62 34.17
N LEU A 78 34.87 11.84 33.16
CA LEU A 78 34.11 11.70 31.91
C LEU A 78 32.76 11.09 32.17
N GLN A 79 32.69 10.10 33.02
CA GLN A 79 31.41 9.46 33.41
C GLN A 79 30.53 10.39 34.25
N ALA A 80 31.11 11.12 35.20
CA ALA A 80 30.43 12.12 36.03
C ALA A 80 29.86 13.30 35.19
N GLN A 81 30.51 13.59 34.07
CA GLN A 81 30.07 14.61 33.11
C GLN A 81 29.06 14.10 32.09
N GLY A 82 28.64 12.84 32.18
CA GLY A 82 27.65 12.26 31.27
C GLY A 82 28.14 12.07 29.84
N LEU A 83 29.44 11.91 29.64
CA LEU A 83 29.99 11.66 28.31
C LEU A 83 29.57 10.29 27.76
N PRO A 84 29.46 10.15 26.42
CA PRO A 84 29.06 8.89 25.81
C PRO A 84 29.96 7.72 26.23
N PHE A 85 29.37 6.58 26.52
CA PHE A 85 30.07 5.35 26.87
C PHE A 85 31.23 5.01 25.92
N ASP A 86 31.01 5.15 24.60
CA ASP A 86 32.03 4.82 23.60
C ASP A 86 33.29 5.65 23.74
N ALA A 87 33.17 6.93 24.09
CA ALA A 87 34.32 7.79 24.35
C ALA A 87 35.12 7.34 25.60
N VAL A 88 34.40 6.92 26.66
CA VAL A 88 35.03 6.38 27.88
C VAL A 88 35.69 5.03 27.60
N ALA A 89 34.99 4.15 26.90
CA ALA A 89 35.49 2.81 26.57
C ALA A 89 36.74 2.84 25.67
N GLU A 90 36.78 3.74 24.68
CA GLU A 90 37.91 3.89 23.77
C GLU A 90 39.20 4.28 24.52
N TYR A 91 39.07 5.09 25.55
CA TYR A 91 40.22 5.55 26.33
C TYR A 91 40.64 4.60 27.45
N VAL A 92 39.72 3.89 28.08
CA VAL A 92 39.94 3.18 29.34
C VAL A 92 40.04 1.67 29.17
N LEU A 93 39.36 1.08 28.18
CA LEU A 93 39.21 -0.37 28.09
C LEU A 93 39.45 -0.95 26.68
N PRO A 94 40.69 -0.94 26.16
CA PRO A 94 40.96 -1.48 24.82
C PRO A 94 40.63 -3.00 24.68
N GLY A 95 40.70 -3.76 25.76
CA GLY A 95 40.37 -5.20 25.78
C GLY A 95 38.89 -5.52 25.99
N PHE A 96 38.09 -4.54 26.44
CA PHE A 96 36.68 -4.75 26.76
C PHE A 96 35.88 -5.24 25.56
N ASP A 97 36.11 -4.73 24.38
CA ASP A 97 35.45 -5.17 23.15
C ASP A 97 35.73 -6.64 22.83
N ASN A 98 36.95 -7.10 23.09
CA ASN A 98 37.30 -8.52 22.90
C ASN A 98 36.59 -9.40 23.93
N PHE A 99 36.40 -8.89 25.15
CA PHE A 99 35.59 -9.58 26.15
C PHE A 99 34.10 -9.67 25.71
N VAL A 100 33.50 -8.56 25.28
CA VAL A 100 32.13 -8.52 24.80
C VAL A 100 31.93 -9.43 23.58
N LYS A 101 32.91 -9.51 22.68
CA LYS A 101 32.85 -10.43 21.51
C LYS A 101 32.72 -11.91 21.90
N LYS A 102 33.15 -12.32 23.09
CA LYS A 102 32.94 -13.71 23.58
C LYS A 102 31.46 -14.08 23.70
N PHE A 103 30.58 -13.07 23.79
CA PHE A 103 29.14 -13.22 23.85
C PHE A 103 28.45 -13.12 22.46
N SER A 104 29.22 -13.12 21.36
CA SER A 104 28.66 -13.05 20.00
C SER A 104 27.64 -14.15 19.67
N PHE A 105 27.64 -15.27 20.43
CA PHE A 105 26.67 -16.35 20.30
C PHE A 105 25.24 -15.95 20.66
N VAL A 106 25.03 -14.83 21.38
CA VAL A 106 23.68 -14.29 21.67
C VAL A 106 23.17 -13.38 20.56
N ASN A 107 24.02 -12.98 19.61
CA ASN A 107 23.67 -12.04 18.57
C ASN A 107 22.64 -12.66 17.61
N VAL A 108 21.50 -12.07 17.54
CA VAL A 108 20.43 -12.41 16.59
C VAL A 108 20.19 -11.18 15.71
N GLN A 109 20.36 -11.35 14.41
CA GLN A 109 20.02 -10.30 13.46
C GLN A 109 18.50 -10.05 13.44
N LYS A 110 18.09 -8.79 13.52
CA LYS A 110 16.72 -8.38 13.34
C LYS A 110 16.23 -8.80 11.96
N LYS A 111 15.02 -9.32 11.93
CA LYS A 111 14.30 -9.60 10.70
C LYS A 111 12.86 -9.19 10.89
N ASP A 112 12.39 -8.21 10.12
CA ASP A 112 11.00 -7.81 10.15
C ASP A 112 10.09 -8.88 9.55
N ALA A 113 8.86 -8.97 10.05
CA ALA A 113 7.83 -9.76 9.41
C ALA A 113 7.59 -9.23 7.99
N SER A 114 7.16 -10.10 7.11
CA SER A 114 6.84 -9.76 5.72
C SER A 114 5.46 -10.28 5.33
N VAL A 115 4.85 -9.61 4.36
CA VAL A 115 3.59 -10.01 3.75
C VAL A 115 3.79 -10.18 2.25
N LEU A 116 3.29 -11.29 1.72
CA LEU A 116 3.09 -11.51 0.29
C LEU A 116 1.58 -11.49 0.04
N PHE A 117 1.16 -10.83 -1.01
CA PHE A 117 -0.23 -10.83 -1.47
C PHE A 117 -0.28 -11.34 -2.91
N ASP A 118 -1.17 -12.28 -3.16
CA ASP A 118 -1.39 -12.88 -4.47
C ASP A 118 -2.88 -13.20 -4.69
N LYS A 119 -3.19 -14.03 -5.69
CA LYS A 119 -4.55 -14.44 -6.04
C LYS A 119 -5.25 -15.23 -4.92
N GLU A 120 -4.50 -15.87 -4.03
CA GLU A 120 -5.01 -16.66 -2.92
C GLU A 120 -5.24 -15.79 -1.67
N GLY A 121 -4.57 -14.64 -1.58
CA GLY A 121 -4.74 -13.67 -0.49
C GLY A 121 -3.43 -13.27 0.20
N PHE A 122 -3.50 -13.05 1.51
CA PHE A 122 -2.36 -12.60 2.31
C PHE A 122 -1.61 -13.76 2.95
N HIS A 123 -0.30 -13.84 2.69
CA HIS A 123 0.63 -14.79 3.29
C HIS A 123 1.64 -14.05 4.17
N TYR A 124 1.56 -14.26 5.48
CA TYR A 124 2.42 -13.59 6.45
C TYR A 124 3.57 -14.50 6.87
N LYS A 125 4.80 -13.94 6.86
CA LYS A 125 5.98 -14.60 7.41
C LYS A 125 6.44 -13.87 8.66
N LYS A 126 6.58 -14.60 9.78
CA LYS A 126 7.03 -14.05 11.05
C LYS A 126 8.49 -13.61 10.97
N GLY A 127 8.78 -12.47 11.59
CA GLY A 127 10.12 -11.96 11.84
C GLY A 127 10.64 -12.35 13.22
N ASN A 128 11.76 -11.79 13.60
CA ASN A 128 12.34 -11.89 14.94
C ASN A 128 13.06 -10.59 15.32
N ASP A 129 13.05 -10.28 16.60
CA ASP A 129 13.82 -9.17 17.16
C ASP A 129 15.32 -9.38 16.96
N GLY A 130 16.03 -8.28 16.77
CA GLY A 130 17.49 -8.24 16.93
C GLY A 130 17.85 -8.29 18.41
N VAL A 131 18.88 -9.06 18.76
CA VAL A 131 19.37 -9.19 20.14
C VAL A 131 20.88 -9.19 20.11
N TRP A 132 21.52 -8.49 21.03
CA TRP A 132 22.99 -8.49 21.22
C TRP A 132 23.36 -8.15 22.66
N ALA A 133 24.63 -8.40 23.01
CA ALA A 133 25.14 -7.96 24.30
C ALA A 133 25.08 -6.43 24.44
N ASP A 134 24.44 -5.93 25.47
CA ASP A 134 24.39 -4.50 25.78
C ASP A 134 25.74 -4.07 26.38
N ARG A 135 26.64 -3.66 25.49
CA ARG A 135 28.01 -3.25 25.83
C ARG A 135 28.04 -2.11 26.83
N GLN A 136 27.21 -1.10 26.63
CA GLN A 136 27.16 0.07 27.50
C GLN A 136 26.70 -0.30 28.91
N LYS A 137 25.59 -1.00 28.98
CA LYS A 137 25.01 -1.42 30.27
C LYS A 137 25.91 -2.39 31.03
N LEU A 138 26.57 -3.32 30.31
CA LEU A 138 27.54 -4.22 30.93
C LEU A 138 28.72 -3.42 31.55
N PHE A 139 29.23 -2.44 30.83
CA PHE A 139 30.32 -1.57 31.33
C PHE A 139 29.88 -0.79 32.57
N GLU A 140 28.71 -0.18 32.56
CA GLU A 140 28.15 0.54 33.71
C GLU A 140 27.98 -0.38 34.94
N MET A 141 27.60 -1.63 34.71
CA MET A 141 27.49 -2.62 35.79
C MET A 141 28.85 -2.99 36.38
N LEU A 142 29.86 -3.14 35.56
CA LEU A 142 31.24 -3.40 35.98
C LEU A 142 31.80 -2.25 36.83
N LEU A 143 31.56 -1.00 36.43
CA LEU A 143 32.05 0.19 37.16
C LEU A 143 31.44 0.33 38.57
N LYS A 144 30.22 -0.20 38.79
CA LYS A 144 29.54 -0.16 40.10
C LYS A 144 30.10 -1.13 41.15
N SER A 145 31.10 -1.91 40.81
CA SER A 145 31.60 -3.02 41.65
C SER A 145 32.32 -2.60 42.93
N ASN A 146 32.82 -1.38 43.04
CA ASN A 146 33.60 -0.89 44.19
C ASN A 146 34.68 -1.87 44.70
N GLY A 147 35.41 -2.53 43.80
CA GLY A 147 36.49 -3.44 44.12
C GLY A 147 36.07 -4.85 44.63
N LYS A 148 34.80 -5.20 44.53
CA LYS A 148 34.30 -6.56 44.88
C LYS A 148 34.21 -7.41 43.62
N HIS A 149 34.45 -8.73 43.78
CA HIS A 149 34.13 -9.71 42.73
C HIS A 149 32.61 -9.75 42.43
N LEU A 150 32.23 -9.59 41.18
CA LEU A 150 30.83 -9.55 40.74
C LEU A 150 30.47 -10.83 40.03
N SER A 151 29.27 -11.30 40.31
CA SER A 151 28.58 -12.30 39.46
C SER A 151 27.44 -11.59 38.74
N LEU A 152 27.57 -11.42 37.43
CA LEU A 152 26.64 -10.65 36.63
C LEU A 152 25.93 -11.52 35.59
N GLN A 153 24.67 -11.24 35.32
CA GLN A 153 24.02 -11.70 34.10
C GLN A 153 24.28 -10.70 32.98
N LEU A 154 24.62 -11.21 31.79
CA LEU A 154 24.86 -10.36 30.62
C LEU A 154 23.61 -9.53 30.31
N PRO A 155 23.69 -8.20 30.33
CA PRO A 155 22.60 -7.38 29.84
C PRO A 155 22.48 -7.53 28.31
N LEU A 156 21.24 -7.65 27.83
CA LEU A 156 20.94 -7.76 26.41
C LEU A 156 20.22 -6.50 25.93
N ALA A 157 20.67 -5.96 24.80
CA ALA A 157 19.94 -4.98 24.02
C ALA A 157 19.07 -5.66 22.97
N THR A 158 17.94 -5.06 22.67
CA THR A 158 17.00 -5.58 21.67
C THR A 158 16.58 -4.48 20.70
N ASP A 159 16.47 -4.83 19.42
CA ASP A 159 15.83 -4.01 18.40
C ASP A 159 14.56 -4.72 17.94
N LYS A 160 13.41 -4.08 18.16
CA LYS A 160 12.11 -4.67 17.88
C LYS A 160 11.87 -4.77 16.39
N ALA A 161 11.52 -5.97 15.94
CA ALA A 161 11.09 -6.21 14.57
C ALA A 161 9.62 -5.85 14.38
N VAL A 162 9.27 -5.44 13.16
CA VAL A 162 7.86 -5.35 12.75
C VAL A 162 7.21 -6.72 12.91
N THR A 163 6.06 -6.78 13.57
CA THR A 163 5.34 -8.01 13.84
C THR A 163 4.29 -8.32 12.76
N VAL A 164 3.86 -9.58 12.66
CA VAL A 164 2.72 -9.96 11.80
C VAL A 164 1.46 -9.20 12.18
N GLN A 165 1.23 -8.95 13.46
CA GLN A 165 0.06 -8.20 13.93
C GLN A 165 0.06 -6.74 13.46
N GLU A 166 1.22 -6.09 13.40
CA GLU A 166 1.36 -4.74 12.84
C GLU A 166 1.10 -4.74 11.34
N LEU A 167 1.61 -5.73 10.59
CA LEU A 167 1.29 -5.87 9.17
C LEU A 167 -0.21 -6.10 8.94
N GLN A 168 -0.85 -6.95 9.76
CA GLN A 168 -2.29 -7.21 9.66
C GLN A 168 -3.15 -5.97 9.91
N ARG A 169 -2.72 -5.06 10.78
CA ARG A 169 -3.39 -3.76 11.00
C ARG A 169 -3.31 -2.87 9.75
N ASN A 170 -2.27 -3.03 8.95
CA ASN A 170 -2.03 -2.26 7.73
C ASN A 170 -2.49 -2.98 6.45
N THR A 171 -3.17 -4.12 6.57
CA THR A 171 -3.73 -4.89 5.46
C THR A 171 -5.23 -5.14 5.64
N VAL A 172 -5.93 -4.16 6.21
CA VAL A 172 -7.39 -4.23 6.40
C VAL A 172 -8.13 -3.88 5.12
N ARG A 173 -9.38 -4.32 5.03
CA ARG A 173 -10.27 -3.93 3.93
C ARG A 173 -10.58 -2.43 4.01
N LYS A 174 -10.17 -1.67 2.99
CA LYS A 174 -10.44 -0.23 2.86
C LYS A 174 -11.80 0.03 2.20
N GLY A 175 -12.05 -0.62 1.08
CA GLY A 175 -13.27 -0.44 0.31
C GLY A 175 -13.53 -1.63 -0.60
N SER A 176 -14.78 -1.78 -1.02
CA SER A 176 -15.18 -2.81 -1.97
C SER A 176 -16.36 -2.34 -2.78
N PHE A 177 -16.40 -2.72 -4.04
CA PHE A 177 -17.50 -2.40 -4.93
C PHE A 177 -17.81 -3.54 -5.87
N THR A 178 -19.09 -3.72 -6.18
CA THR A 178 -19.61 -4.77 -7.05
C THR A 178 -20.49 -4.17 -8.13
N THR A 179 -20.34 -4.65 -9.35
CA THR A 179 -21.29 -4.38 -10.44
C THR A 179 -21.81 -5.68 -11.03
N SER A 180 -23.05 -5.63 -11.55
CA SER A 180 -23.70 -6.78 -12.18
C SER A 180 -23.67 -6.69 -13.70
N PHE A 181 -23.60 -7.85 -14.38
CA PHE A 181 -23.65 -8.00 -15.83
C PHE A 181 -24.54 -9.18 -16.21
N ASN A 182 -25.00 -9.19 -17.46
CA ASN A 182 -25.80 -10.31 -17.97
C ASN A 182 -24.91 -11.54 -18.21
N SER A 183 -25.09 -12.58 -17.39
CA SER A 183 -24.35 -13.85 -17.47
C SER A 183 -24.65 -14.68 -18.73
N ALA A 184 -25.76 -14.41 -19.43
CA ALA A 184 -26.09 -15.09 -20.68
C ALA A 184 -25.17 -14.67 -21.86
N ASN A 185 -24.45 -13.54 -21.76
CA ASN A 185 -23.48 -13.12 -22.76
C ASN A 185 -22.12 -13.72 -22.47
N ALA A 186 -21.85 -14.92 -22.96
CA ALA A 186 -20.63 -15.68 -22.68
C ALA A 186 -19.35 -14.92 -23.04
N ASN A 187 -19.27 -14.26 -24.20
CA ASN A 187 -18.09 -13.51 -24.64
C ASN A 187 -17.80 -12.34 -23.70
N ARG A 188 -18.84 -11.59 -23.31
CA ARG A 188 -18.70 -10.49 -22.36
C ARG A 188 -18.26 -10.99 -20.97
N CYS A 189 -18.84 -12.10 -20.49
CA CYS A 189 -18.43 -12.74 -19.24
C CYS A 189 -16.97 -13.13 -19.26
N HIS A 190 -16.52 -13.75 -20.36
CA HIS A 190 -15.12 -14.13 -20.58
C HIS A 190 -14.19 -12.91 -20.51
N ASN A 191 -14.50 -11.83 -21.22
CA ASN A 191 -13.70 -10.60 -21.23
C ASN A 191 -13.60 -9.95 -19.83
N ILE A 192 -14.73 -9.92 -19.10
CA ILE A 192 -14.76 -9.40 -17.72
C ILE A 192 -13.89 -10.26 -16.80
N ALA A 193 -14.02 -11.59 -16.88
CA ALA A 193 -13.23 -12.50 -16.07
C ALA A 193 -11.74 -12.36 -16.35
N LYS A 194 -11.34 -12.33 -17.63
CA LYS A 194 -9.96 -12.18 -18.08
C LYS A 194 -9.31 -10.88 -17.60
N ALA A 195 -9.99 -9.75 -17.77
CA ALA A 195 -9.48 -8.46 -17.32
C ALA A 195 -9.41 -8.40 -15.78
N THR A 196 -10.37 -8.97 -15.07
CA THR A 196 -10.38 -9.05 -13.62
C THR A 196 -9.24 -9.92 -13.10
N GLU A 197 -8.96 -11.04 -13.75
CA GLU A 197 -7.87 -11.93 -13.38
C GLU A 197 -6.50 -11.25 -13.45
N SER A 198 -6.28 -10.39 -14.46
CA SER A 198 -5.04 -9.63 -14.59
C SER A 198 -4.81 -8.64 -13.43
N LEU A 199 -5.90 -8.20 -12.78
CA LEU A 199 -5.88 -7.22 -11.69
C LEU A 199 -5.96 -7.88 -10.31
N ASN A 200 -6.24 -9.18 -10.24
CA ASN A 200 -6.36 -9.89 -8.97
C ASN A 200 -4.98 -10.26 -8.41
N GLY A 201 -4.72 -9.91 -7.14
CA GLY A 201 -3.45 -10.20 -6.46
C GLY A 201 -2.39 -9.12 -6.69
N ILE A 202 -2.78 -7.94 -7.21
CA ILE A 202 -1.85 -6.84 -7.46
C ILE A 202 -1.53 -6.12 -6.14
N THR A 203 -0.22 -5.87 -5.93
CA THR A 203 0.30 -5.00 -4.89
C THR A 203 0.81 -3.71 -5.54
N VAL A 204 0.37 -2.56 -5.02
CA VAL A 204 0.86 -1.24 -5.43
C VAL A 204 1.63 -0.66 -4.23
N PRO A 205 2.97 -0.64 -4.26
CA PRO A 205 3.80 -0.05 -3.21
C PRO A 205 3.48 1.42 -2.98
N ASP A 206 3.83 1.95 -1.80
CA ASP A 206 3.72 3.39 -1.54
C ASP A 206 4.61 4.19 -2.49
N GLY A 207 4.09 5.32 -3.00
CA GLY A 207 4.75 6.16 -4.00
C GLY A 207 4.65 5.65 -5.44
N GLU A 208 4.24 4.41 -5.68
CA GLU A 208 4.17 3.83 -7.02
C GLU A 208 2.88 4.20 -7.76
N GLN A 209 3.00 4.29 -9.08
CA GLN A 209 1.89 4.57 -9.98
C GLN A 209 1.22 3.26 -10.42
N PHE A 210 -0.11 3.24 -10.38
CA PHE A 210 -0.95 2.22 -10.98
C PHE A 210 -1.49 2.71 -12.33
N SER A 211 -1.47 1.83 -13.35
CA SER A 211 -2.15 2.01 -14.64
C SER A 211 -2.94 0.73 -14.96
N PHE A 212 -4.23 0.90 -15.20
CA PHE A 212 -5.10 -0.20 -15.61
C PHE A 212 -4.66 -0.77 -16.96
N ASN A 213 -4.35 0.11 -17.92
CA ASN A 213 -3.98 -0.30 -19.26
C ASN A 213 -2.63 -1.03 -19.30
N ASP A 214 -1.66 -0.64 -18.47
CA ASP A 214 -0.36 -1.31 -18.41
C ASP A 214 -0.50 -2.73 -17.87
N ILE A 215 -1.36 -2.94 -16.86
CA ILE A 215 -1.56 -4.26 -16.24
C ILE A 215 -2.40 -5.17 -17.13
N VAL A 216 -3.54 -4.68 -17.60
CA VAL A 216 -4.49 -5.48 -18.41
C VAL A 216 -3.95 -5.67 -19.83
N GLY A 217 -3.25 -4.68 -20.37
CA GLY A 217 -2.69 -4.64 -21.72
C GLY A 217 -3.76 -4.48 -22.82
N LYS A 218 -3.34 -4.58 -24.09
CA LYS A 218 -4.23 -4.43 -25.24
C LYS A 218 -5.30 -5.52 -25.28
N ARG A 219 -6.52 -5.14 -25.61
CA ARG A 219 -7.68 -6.02 -25.71
C ARG A 219 -7.81 -6.56 -27.13
N THR A 220 -6.98 -7.55 -27.49
CA THR A 220 -6.95 -8.16 -28.82
C THR A 220 -7.33 -9.64 -28.80
N LYS A 221 -7.70 -10.20 -29.97
CA LYS A 221 -8.03 -11.62 -30.11
C LYS A 221 -6.83 -12.53 -29.79
N GLU A 222 -5.63 -12.10 -30.16
CA GLU A 222 -4.38 -12.83 -29.91
C GLU A 222 -4.11 -12.94 -28.39
N ARG A 223 -4.58 -11.96 -27.62
CA ARG A 223 -4.53 -12.01 -26.16
C ARG A 223 -5.72 -12.71 -25.53
N GLY A 224 -6.61 -13.29 -26.36
CA GLY A 224 -7.75 -14.08 -25.93
C GLY A 224 -8.96 -13.25 -25.52
N TYR A 225 -9.10 -11.99 -25.97
CA TYR A 225 -10.35 -11.24 -25.83
C TYR A 225 -11.29 -11.59 -26.98
N LEU A 226 -12.59 -11.61 -26.70
CA LEU A 226 -13.64 -11.99 -27.63
C LEU A 226 -14.47 -10.78 -28.06
N ASP A 227 -15.14 -10.92 -29.23
CA ASP A 227 -16.08 -9.91 -29.70
C ASP A 227 -17.30 -9.85 -28.78
N ALA A 228 -17.64 -8.65 -28.34
CA ALA A 228 -18.85 -8.35 -27.56
C ALA A 228 -19.23 -6.88 -27.80
N LYS A 229 -20.40 -6.45 -27.29
CA LYS A 229 -20.84 -5.06 -27.45
C LYS A 229 -19.90 -4.09 -26.76
N VAL A 230 -19.36 -3.13 -27.51
CA VAL A 230 -18.56 -1.99 -27.09
C VAL A 230 -19.28 -0.68 -27.46
N ILE A 231 -18.89 0.43 -26.83
CA ILE A 231 -19.35 1.78 -27.16
C ILE A 231 -18.26 2.47 -27.98
N VAL A 232 -18.55 2.79 -29.23
CA VAL A 232 -17.67 3.56 -30.12
C VAL A 232 -18.45 4.76 -30.65
N ASP A 233 -17.91 5.95 -30.47
CA ASP A 233 -18.52 7.23 -30.90
C ASP A 233 -19.97 7.43 -30.48
N GLY A 234 -20.33 6.89 -29.30
CA GLY A 234 -21.68 6.99 -28.77
C GLY A 234 -22.66 5.99 -29.33
N ASN A 235 -22.20 4.91 -29.98
CA ASN A 235 -23.04 3.82 -30.48
C ASN A 235 -22.57 2.46 -29.95
N TYR A 236 -23.51 1.54 -29.73
CA TYR A 236 -23.18 0.15 -29.43
C TYR A 236 -22.83 -0.59 -30.72
N THR A 237 -21.62 -1.12 -30.80
CA THR A 237 -21.13 -1.91 -31.93
C THR A 237 -20.48 -3.19 -31.42
N ASP A 238 -20.31 -4.17 -32.30
CA ASP A 238 -19.52 -5.36 -31.96
C ASP A 238 -18.02 -5.01 -32.07
N GLY A 239 -17.26 -5.39 -31.05
CA GLY A 239 -15.84 -5.13 -30.98
C GLY A 239 -15.17 -5.99 -29.92
N VAL A 240 -13.85 -6.14 -30.03
CA VAL A 240 -13.04 -6.97 -29.14
C VAL A 240 -12.96 -6.32 -27.75
N GLY A 241 -13.13 -7.12 -26.69
CA GLY A 241 -12.93 -6.66 -25.32
C GLY A 241 -14.15 -5.99 -24.67
N GLY A 242 -15.36 -6.13 -25.28
CA GLY A 242 -16.59 -5.62 -24.66
C GLY A 242 -16.78 -6.18 -23.24
N GLY A 243 -16.96 -5.27 -22.25
CA GLY A 243 -17.04 -5.57 -20.83
C GLY A 243 -15.89 -5.03 -19.99
N VAL A 244 -14.72 -4.76 -20.57
CA VAL A 244 -13.52 -4.33 -19.82
C VAL A 244 -13.72 -2.96 -19.15
N CYS A 245 -14.45 -2.03 -19.76
CA CYS A 245 -14.81 -0.76 -19.11
C CYS A 245 -15.69 -0.94 -17.85
N GLN A 246 -16.44 -2.03 -17.74
CA GLN A 246 -17.16 -2.35 -16.49
C GLN A 246 -16.17 -2.79 -15.39
N VAL A 247 -15.11 -3.52 -15.75
CA VAL A 247 -14.06 -3.93 -14.82
C VAL A 247 -13.33 -2.70 -14.26
N SER A 248 -12.89 -1.77 -15.14
CA SER A 248 -12.26 -0.52 -14.71
C SER A 248 -13.18 0.34 -13.84
N THR A 249 -14.46 0.46 -14.20
CA THR A 249 -15.48 1.18 -13.42
C THR A 249 -15.68 0.56 -12.03
N THR A 250 -15.69 -0.77 -11.94
CA THR A 250 -15.84 -1.46 -10.65
C THR A 250 -14.65 -1.21 -9.75
N LEU A 251 -13.42 -1.33 -10.29
CA LEU A 251 -12.20 -1.01 -9.56
C LEU A 251 -12.16 0.45 -9.15
N TYR A 252 -12.50 1.37 -10.06
CA TYR A 252 -12.56 2.81 -9.80
C TYR A 252 -13.40 3.13 -8.56
N ASN A 253 -14.60 2.54 -8.47
CA ASN A 253 -15.49 2.75 -7.35
C ASN A 253 -14.96 2.11 -6.03
N ALA A 254 -14.32 0.94 -6.11
CA ALA A 254 -13.66 0.36 -4.95
C ALA A 254 -12.53 1.26 -4.42
N LEU A 255 -11.76 1.90 -5.32
CA LEU A 255 -10.72 2.88 -4.97
C LEU A 255 -11.32 4.12 -4.32
N LEU A 256 -12.39 4.71 -4.87
CA LEU A 256 -13.07 5.87 -4.27
C LEU A 256 -13.55 5.57 -2.84
N LEU A 257 -14.14 4.39 -2.61
CA LEU A 257 -14.56 3.93 -1.28
C LEU A 257 -13.37 3.64 -0.35
N SER A 258 -12.15 3.58 -0.90
CA SER A 258 -10.89 3.39 -0.18
C SER A 258 -10.12 4.69 0.06
N GLU A 259 -10.75 5.86 -0.09
CA GLU A 259 -10.13 7.20 -0.03
C GLU A 259 -9.03 7.43 -1.07
N ILE A 260 -9.02 6.65 -2.15
CA ILE A 260 -8.13 6.85 -3.29
C ILE A 260 -8.88 7.62 -4.37
N LEU A 261 -8.28 8.70 -4.90
CA LEU A 261 -8.86 9.52 -5.95
C LEU A 261 -8.16 9.26 -7.29
N PRO A 262 -8.60 8.25 -8.07
CA PRO A 262 -7.97 7.93 -9.34
C PRO A 262 -8.32 8.97 -10.42
N LYS A 263 -7.45 9.09 -11.41
CA LYS A 263 -7.77 9.77 -12.68
C LYS A 263 -8.48 8.77 -13.60
N ALA A 264 -9.63 9.17 -14.14
CA ALA A 264 -10.39 8.35 -15.07
C ALA A 264 -11.21 9.24 -16.02
N CYS A 265 -11.46 8.74 -17.23
CA CYS A 265 -12.34 9.35 -18.22
C CYS A 265 -13.78 8.86 -18.04
N GLN A 266 -14.76 9.70 -18.39
CA GLN A 266 -16.16 9.28 -18.47
C GLN A 266 -16.46 8.57 -19.81
N HIS A 267 -17.47 7.75 -19.82
CA HIS A 267 -18.07 7.22 -21.07
C HIS A 267 -18.82 8.32 -21.83
N SER A 268 -19.00 8.12 -23.13
CA SER A 268 -19.84 8.99 -23.95
C SER A 268 -21.34 8.80 -23.66
N LEU A 269 -21.76 7.57 -23.30
CA LEU A 269 -23.12 7.21 -22.91
C LEU A 269 -23.19 6.86 -21.42
N VAL A 270 -24.37 7.09 -20.80
CA VAL A 270 -24.59 6.71 -19.42
C VAL A 270 -24.57 5.17 -19.29
N SER A 271 -23.85 4.67 -18.29
CA SER A 271 -23.75 3.24 -18.00
C SER A 271 -24.90 2.78 -17.11
N SER A 272 -25.43 1.58 -17.38
CA SER A 272 -26.54 1.01 -16.59
C SER A 272 -26.11 0.32 -15.29
N TYR A 273 -24.82 0.00 -15.14
CA TYR A 273 -24.28 -0.78 -14.02
C TYR A 273 -23.67 0.08 -12.91
N VAL A 274 -23.68 1.41 -13.05
CA VAL A 274 -23.17 2.36 -12.05
C VAL A 274 -23.96 3.67 -12.13
N MET A 275 -24.02 4.41 -11.04
CA MET A 275 -24.59 5.77 -11.01
C MET A 275 -23.85 6.69 -11.98
N ALA A 276 -24.57 7.58 -12.67
CA ALA A 276 -23.99 8.58 -13.55
C ALA A 276 -22.92 9.41 -12.82
N GLY A 277 -21.76 9.58 -13.45
CA GLY A 277 -20.62 10.29 -12.90
C GLY A 277 -19.63 9.43 -12.11
N PHE A 278 -19.91 8.14 -11.94
CA PHE A 278 -18.99 7.21 -11.28
C PHE A 278 -18.45 6.11 -12.18
N ASP A 279 -18.49 6.34 -13.48
CA ASP A 279 -17.92 5.47 -14.49
C ASP A 279 -16.44 5.81 -14.77
N ALA A 280 -15.68 4.83 -15.25
CA ALA A 280 -14.30 4.94 -15.66
C ALA A 280 -14.07 4.22 -16.97
N MET A 281 -14.01 4.97 -18.07
CA MET A 281 -13.71 4.46 -19.40
C MET A 281 -12.22 4.16 -19.55
N VAL A 282 -11.91 3.05 -20.18
CA VAL A 282 -10.57 2.68 -20.63
C VAL A 282 -10.58 2.29 -22.11
N SER A 283 -9.49 2.60 -22.82
CA SER A 283 -9.33 2.25 -24.24
C SER A 283 -7.88 1.92 -24.57
N ASP A 284 -7.65 1.13 -25.60
CA ASP A 284 -6.31 0.81 -26.06
C ASP A 284 -5.60 2.05 -26.64
N GLY A 285 -4.51 2.46 -25.98
CA GLY A 285 -3.71 3.63 -26.40
C GLY A 285 -4.37 4.99 -26.11
N GLY A 286 -5.43 5.05 -25.29
CA GLY A 286 -6.16 6.27 -24.98
C GLY A 286 -6.52 6.39 -23.51
N ALA A 287 -7.82 6.44 -23.21
CA ALA A 287 -8.32 6.60 -21.83
C ALA A 287 -7.82 5.50 -20.90
N ASP A 288 -7.40 5.88 -19.70
CA ASP A 288 -6.88 4.97 -18.68
C ASP A 288 -7.44 5.31 -17.30
N LEU A 289 -7.35 4.33 -16.40
CA LEU A 289 -7.59 4.48 -14.97
C LEU A 289 -6.25 4.43 -14.26
N THR A 290 -5.82 5.55 -13.71
CA THR A 290 -4.51 5.69 -13.08
C THR A 290 -4.61 6.34 -11.70
N PHE A 291 -3.70 5.98 -10.79
CA PHE A 291 -3.47 6.68 -9.53
C PHE A 291 -2.04 6.48 -9.06
N VAL A 292 -1.59 7.32 -8.13
CA VAL A 292 -0.36 7.13 -7.36
C VAL A 292 -0.77 6.74 -5.95
N ASN A 293 -0.17 5.68 -5.43
CA ASN A 293 -0.40 5.28 -4.04
C ASN A 293 0.38 6.22 -3.10
N ASN A 294 -0.32 7.10 -2.41
CA ASN A 294 0.24 8.04 -1.43
C ASN A 294 -0.32 7.77 -0.01
N THR A 295 -0.58 6.51 0.33
CA THR A 295 -1.19 6.14 1.62
C THR A 295 -0.18 5.90 2.74
N GLY A 296 1.12 5.97 2.44
CA GLY A 296 2.21 5.65 3.37
C GLY A 296 2.41 4.14 3.57
N SER A 297 1.72 3.29 2.80
CA SER A 297 1.83 1.82 2.86
C SER A 297 1.40 1.20 1.53
N ALA A 298 1.69 -0.08 1.34
CA ALA A 298 1.24 -0.80 0.16
C ALA A 298 -0.29 -0.91 0.12
N LEU A 299 -0.85 -0.81 -1.08
CA LEU A 299 -2.24 -1.15 -1.41
C LEU A 299 -2.30 -2.51 -2.09
N TYR A 300 -3.35 -3.27 -1.82
CA TYR A 300 -3.56 -4.61 -2.36
C TYR A 300 -4.92 -4.68 -3.03
N ILE A 301 -4.96 -5.14 -4.27
CA ILE A 301 -6.17 -5.18 -5.11
C ILE A 301 -6.59 -6.64 -5.31
N CYS A 302 -7.79 -6.98 -4.86
CA CYS A 302 -8.42 -8.27 -5.05
C CYS A 302 -9.62 -8.14 -5.99
N GLY A 303 -9.59 -8.84 -7.13
CA GLY A 303 -10.68 -8.89 -8.09
C GLY A 303 -11.33 -10.27 -8.11
N LYS A 304 -12.65 -10.33 -8.06
CA LYS A 304 -13.42 -11.60 -8.11
C LYS A 304 -14.58 -11.48 -9.09
N VAL A 305 -14.77 -12.51 -9.91
CA VAL A 305 -15.93 -12.65 -10.78
C VAL A 305 -16.76 -13.85 -10.33
N ASN A 306 -18.05 -13.64 -10.18
CA ASN A 306 -19.03 -14.71 -10.03
C ASN A 306 -19.84 -14.82 -11.32
N SER A 307 -19.44 -15.74 -12.19
CA SER A 307 -20.05 -15.91 -13.51
C SER A 307 -21.49 -16.40 -13.44
N SER A 308 -21.87 -17.19 -12.42
CA SER A 308 -23.24 -17.70 -12.26
C SER A 308 -24.20 -16.61 -11.82
N GLN A 309 -23.75 -15.67 -10.97
CA GLN A 309 -24.54 -14.52 -10.54
C GLN A 309 -24.37 -13.31 -11.46
N GLY A 310 -23.45 -13.35 -12.41
CA GLY A 310 -23.15 -12.22 -13.29
C GLY A 310 -22.63 -11.00 -12.52
N THR A 311 -21.68 -11.18 -11.60
CA THR A 311 -21.12 -10.07 -10.82
C THR A 311 -19.61 -10.02 -10.90
N VAL A 312 -19.05 -8.80 -10.89
CA VAL A 312 -17.64 -8.53 -10.70
C VAL A 312 -17.46 -7.63 -9.48
N THR A 313 -16.53 -8.00 -8.61
CA THR A 313 -16.23 -7.29 -7.35
C THR A 313 -14.76 -6.98 -7.27
N PHE A 314 -14.43 -5.76 -6.90
CA PHE A 314 -13.09 -5.40 -6.45
C PHE A 314 -13.10 -5.02 -4.98
N THR A 315 -12.06 -5.46 -4.27
CA THR A 315 -11.77 -5.09 -2.88
C THR A 315 -10.36 -4.56 -2.80
N VAL A 316 -10.19 -3.42 -2.15
CA VAL A 316 -8.90 -2.79 -1.90
C VAL A 316 -8.58 -2.93 -0.42
N TYR A 317 -7.34 -3.36 -0.13
CA TYR A 317 -6.81 -3.49 1.23
C TYR A 317 -5.60 -2.57 1.41
N GLY A 318 -5.31 -2.21 2.65
CA GLY A 318 -4.21 -1.32 3.02
C GLY A 318 -4.38 -0.81 4.45
N VAL A 319 -3.74 0.32 4.78
CA VAL A 319 -3.97 1.01 6.06
C VAL A 319 -5.44 1.42 6.20
N PRO A 320 -6.00 1.44 7.42
CA PRO A 320 -7.39 1.86 7.63
C PRO A 320 -7.70 3.21 6.99
N ASN A 321 -8.93 3.37 6.49
CA ASN A 321 -9.44 4.67 6.06
C ASN A 321 -9.57 5.62 7.25
N ALA A 322 -9.34 6.91 7.01
CA ALA A 322 -9.65 7.95 7.99
C ALA A 322 -11.16 8.15 8.14
N TYR A 323 -11.91 7.99 7.03
CA TYR A 323 -13.35 8.19 6.96
C TYR A 323 -14.04 7.04 6.23
N ARG A 324 -15.31 6.80 6.55
CA ARG A 324 -16.19 6.00 5.72
C ARG A 324 -16.66 6.86 4.54
N VAL A 325 -16.43 6.40 3.31
CA VAL A 325 -16.77 7.13 2.09
C VAL A 325 -18.07 6.59 1.51
N GLU A 326 -18.99 7.48 1.17
CA GLU A 326 -20.19 7.21 0.40
C GLU A 326 -20.20 8.03 -0.88
N ARG A 327 -20.98 7.57 -1.86
CA ARG A 327 -21.12 8.21 -3.16
C ARG A 327 -22.55 8.65 -3.35
N GLU A 328 -22.76 9.89 -3.77
CA GLU A 328 -24.05 10.45 -4.11
C GLU A 328 -24.02 11.06 -5.50
N ASN A 329 -25.12 11.06 -6.21
CA ASN A 329 -25.28 11.87 -7.40
C ASN A 329 -26.61 12.63 -7.43
N SER A 330 -26.59 13.74 -8.14
CA SER A 330 -27.80 14.46 -8.57
C SER A 330 -27.76 14.50 -10.08
N GLU A 331 -28.82 14.08 -10.74
CA GLU A 331 -28.85 13.99 -12.20
C GLU A 331 -30.14 14.54 -12.80
N THR A 332 -30.02 15.06 -14.02
CA THR A 332 -31.13 15.43 -14.89
C THR A 332 -31.03 14.58 -16.13
N ARG A 333 -32.16 13.95 -16.50
CA ARG A 333 -32.28 13.10 -17.69
C ARG A 333 -33.11 13.77 -18.75
N GLU A 334 -32.64 13.67 -19.99
CA GLU A 334 -33.35 13.98 -21.21
C GLU A 334 -33.66 12.66 -21.93
N PRO A 335 -34.91 12.21 -21.94
CA PRO A 335 -35.30 10.93 -22.57
C PRO A 335 -34.95 10.90 -24.05
N PHE A 336 -34.53 9.75 -24.54
CA PHE A 336 -34.35 9.55 -25.98
C PHE A 336 -35.67 9.49 -26.73
N GLY A 337 -35.65 9.95 -27.98
CA GLY A 337 -36.74 9.80 -28.92
C GLY A 337 -36.69 8.47 -29.65
N VAL A 338 -37.77 8.19 -30.41
CA VAL A 338 -37.83 7.04 -31.33
C VAL A 338 -37.92 7.60 -32.75
N VAL A 339 -37.01 7.17 -33.63
CA VAL A 339 -36.99 7.52 -35.04
C VAL A 339 -37.29 6.25 -35.83
N GLU A 340 -38.33 6.28 -36.62
CA GLU A 340 -38.66 5.20 -37.55
C GLU A 340 -37.96 5.46 -38.90
N VAL A 341 -37.40 4.40 -39.49
CA VAL A 341 -36.72 4.45 -40.79
C VAL A 341 -37.34 3.35 -41.68
N VAL A 342 -37.75 3.75 -42.87
CA VAL A 342 -38.20 2.83 -43.91
C VAL A 342 -37.15 2.83 -45.04
N ASP A 343 -36.39 1.76 -45.15
CA ASP A 343 -35.33 1.60 -46.14
C ASP A 343 -35.32 0.15 -46.64
N PRO A 344 -36.14 -0.17 -47.70
CA PRO A 344 -36.22 -1.53 -48.24
C PRO A 344 -34.90 -2.04 -48.85
N GLN A 345 -33.99 -1.14 -49.22
CA GLN A 345 -32.69 -1.54 -49.82
C GLN A 345 -31.74 -2.00 -48.71
N LYS A 346 -31.79 -1.32 -47.58
CA LYS A 346 -30.91 -1.63 -46.45
C LYS A 346 -31.48 -2.77 -45.56
N TYR A 347 -32.80 -2.91 -45.50
CA TYR A 347 -33.51 -3.91 -44.67
C TYR A 347 -34.51 -4.72 -45.52
N PRO A 348 -34.03 -5.50 -46.49
CA PRO A 348 -34.92 -6.25 -47.42
C PRO A 348 -35.73 -7.33 -46.73
N GLU A 349 -35.35 -7.75 -45.50
CA GLU A 349 -36.08 -8.68 -44.67
C GLU A 349 -37.38 -8.09 -44.07
N LEU A 350 -37.49 -6.77 -44.01
CA LEU A 350 -38.65 -6.05 -43.46
C LEU A 350 -39.60 -5.65 -44.60
N VAL A 351 -40.55 -6.49 -44.92
CA VAL A 351 -41.48 -6.28 -46.02
C VAL A 351 -42.71 -5.49 -45.54
N TYR A 352 -43.30 -5.90 -44.46
CA TYR A 352 -44.58 -5.35 -43.96
C TYR A 352 -44.37 -4.35 -42.82
N THR A 353 -45.27 -3.37 -42.68
CA THR A 353 -45.21 -2.29 -41.69
C THR A 353 -45.24 -2.77 -40.24
N ASP A 354 -45.77 -3.96 -39.97
CA ASP A 354 -45.75 -4.61 -38.66
C ASP A 354 -44.45 -5.35 -38.34
N GLN A 355 -43.56 -5.50 -39.32
CA GLN A 355 -42.22 -6.04 -39.14
C GLN A 355 -41.24 -4.91 -38.79
N THR A 356 -40.61 -5.01 -37.62
CA THR A 356 -39.71 -4.00 -37.13
C THR A 356 -38.40 -4.61 -36.65
N LYS A 357 -37.32 -3.81 -36.76
CA LYS A 357 -35.97 -4.16 -36.27
C LYS A 357 -35.37 -2.97 -35.58
N VAL A 358 -34.89 -3.12 -34.34
CA VAL A 358 -34.11 -2.09 -33.66
C VAL A 358 -32.73 -2.04 -34.28
N VAL A 359 -32.38 -0.91 -34.88
CA VAL A 359 -31.10 -0.67 -35.55
C VAL A 359 -30.13 0.04 -34.63
N VAL A 360 -30.62 1.04 -33.86
CA VAL A 360 -29.85 1.77 -32.84
C VAL A 360 -30.66 1.72 -31.54
N ASN A 361 -30.03 1.29 -30.47
CA ASN A 361 -30.60 1.39 -29.13
C ASN A 361 -30.57 2.84 -28.66
N GLY A 362 -31.68 3.35 -28.13
CA GLY A 362 -31.75 4.66 -27.52
C GLY A 362 -30.93 4.71 -26.24
N SER A 363 -30.41 5.91 -25.93
CA SER A 363 -29.76 6.24 -24.65
C SER A 363 -30.14 7.64 -24.24
N ASP A 364 -30.60 7.83 -23.00
CA ASP A 364 -30.93 9.13 -22.46
C ASP A 364 -29.66 10.01 -22.41
N GLY A 365 -29.86 11.31 -22.71
CA GLY A 365 -28.92 12.34 -22.34
C GLY A 365 -28.95 12.55 -20.83
N VAL A 366 -27.79 12.56 -20.16
CA VAL A 366 -27.72 12.73 -18.72
C VAL A 366 -26.71 13.80 -18.36
N ARG A 367 -27.10 14.73 -17.48
CA ARG A 367 -26.18 15.65 -16.79
C ARG A 367 -26.17 15.26 -15.33
N SER A 368 -24.97 15.00 -14.77
CA SER A 368 -24.83 14.59 -13.38
C SER A 368 -23.82 15.46 -12.63
N GLN A 369 -24.08 15.63 -11.34
CA GLN A 369 -23.14 16.11 -10.34
C GLN A 369 -22.93 15.00 -9.32
N SER A 370 -21.70 14.53 -9.19
CA SER A 370 -21.35 13.43 -8.30
C SER A 370 -20.59 13.94 -7.10
N PHE A 371 -20.89 13.44 -5.92
CA PHE A 371 -20.32 13.83 -4.65
C PHE A 371 -19.70 12.64 -3.94
N LEU A 372 -18.61 12.91 -3.22
CA LEU A 372 -18.07 12.01 -2.21
C LEU A 372 -18.41 12.56 -0.84
N CYS A 373 -19.03 11.73 -0.02
CA CYS A 373 -19.46 12.05 1.34
C CYS A 373 -18.58 11.29 2.33
N PHE A 374 -17.90 12.02 3.21
CA PHE A 374 -16.97 11.48 4.19
C PHE A 374 -17.62 11.49 5.57
N TYR A 375 -17.63 10.34 6.24
CA TYR A 375 -18.26 10.16 7.54
C TYR A 375 -17.24 9.74 8.59
N ASP A 376 -17.29 10.40 9.76
CA ASP A 376 -16.66 9.93 11.00
C ASP A 376 -17.75 9.26 11.85
N GLY A 377 -17.73 7.92 11.91
CA GLY A 377 -18.86 7.15 12.40
C GLY A 377 -20.13 7.43 11.58
N GLU A 378 -21.18 7.94 12.23
CA GLU A 378 -22.44 8.33 11.61
C GLU A 378 -22.49 9.83 11.21
N LYS A 379 -21.49 10.62 11.62
CA LYS A 379 -21.47 12.06 11.36
C LYS A 379 -20.88 12.36 9.99
N LEU A 380 -21.62 13.03 9.11
CA LEU A 380 -21.12 13.62 7.88
C LEU A 380 -20.12 14.74 8.20
N VAL A 381 -18.85 14.54 7.81
CA VAL A 381 -17.76 15.51 8.00
C VAL A 381 -17.63 16.42 6.78
N GLU A 382 -17.68 15.84 5.59
CA GLU A 382 -17.54 16.57 4.34
C GLU A 382 -18.42 15.95 3.25
N ARG A 383 -19.07 16.82 2.46
CA ARG A 383 -19.73 16.46 1.19
C ARG A 383 -19.08 17.25 0.07
N LYS A 384 -18.25 16.60 -0.71
CA LYS A 384 -17.39 17.20 -1.72
C LYS A 384 -17.92 16.95 -3.12
N LEU A 385 -18.12 18.01 -3.91
CA LEU A 385 -18.37 17.87 -5.34
C LEU A 385 -17.14 17.24 -5.99
N PHE A 386 -17.32 16.05 -6.57
CA PHE A 386 -16.26 15.24 -7.12
C PHE A 386 -16.12 15.40 -8.64
N ARG A 387 -17.26 15.25 -9.36
CA ARG A 387 -17.30 15.36 -10.83
C ARG A 387 -18.60 16.00 -11.31
N LYS A 388 -18.51 16.67 -12.49
CA LYS A 388 -19.67 17.05 -13.30
C LYS A 388 -19.54 16.36 -14.65
N ASN A 389 -20.57 15.65 -15.08
CA ASN A 389 -20.56 14.85 -16.28
C ASN A 389 -21.74 15.18 -17.17
N THR A 390 -21.54 15.05 -18.50
CA THR A 390 -22.60 15.12 -19.50
C THR A 390 -22.47 13.94 -20.42
N TYR A 391 -23.51 13.12 -20.51
CA TYR A 391 -23.60 11.95 -21.37
C TYR A 391 -24.49 12.27 -22.55
N LYS A 392 -24.10 11.78 -23.72
CA LYS A 392 -24.77 12.06 -24.99
C LYS A 392 -26.13 11.37 -25.04
N LYS A 393 -27.15 12.10 -25.51
CA LYS A 393 -28.43 11.50 -25.93
C LYS A 393 -28.27 10.82 -27.29
N VAL A 394 -28.83 9.64 -27.44
CA VAL A 394 -28.92 8.92 -28.69
C VAL A 394 -30.34 8.41 -28.89
N ASP A 395 -31.00 8.85 -29.95
CA ASP A 395 -32.37 8.42 -30.24
C ASP A 395 -32.39 6.95 -30.73
N LYS A 396 -33.40 6.21 -30.32
CA LYS A 396 -33.64 4.85 -30.77
C LYS A 396 -34.04 4.87 -32.23
N VAL A 397 -33.37 4.09 -33.08
CA VAL A 397 -33.76 3.92 -34.48
C VAL A 397 -34.38 2.56 -34.69
N VAL A 398 -35.60 2.56 -35.21
CA VAL A 398 -36.35 1.35 -35.55
C VAL A 398 -36.62 1.32 -37.05
N ALA A 399 -36.03 0.36 -37.74
CA ALA A 399 -36.39 0.09 -39.13
C ALA A 399 -37.68 -0.68 -39.20
N ARG A 400 -38.56 -0.34 -40.18
CA ARG A 400 -39.79 -1.05 -40.44
C ARG A 400 -40.02 -1.28 -41.94
N GLY A 401 -40.85 -2.26 -42.27
CA GLY A 401 -41.24 -2.52 -43.66
C GLY A 401 -42.12 -1.43 -44.26
N SER A 402 -42.26 -1.43 -45.57
CA SER A 402 -42.97 -0.40 -46.36
C SER A 402 -44.39 -0.77 -46.80
N LEU A 403 -44.71 -2.06 -46.82
CA LEU A 403 -46.00 -2.53 -47.36
C LEU A 403 -46.99 -2.83 -46.23
N GLU A 404 -48.24 -2.45 -46.41
CA GLU A 404 -49.30 -2.90 -45.56
C GLU A 404 -49.62 -4.37 -45.83
N ARG A 405 -49.95 -5.16 -44.80
CA ARG A 405 -50.44 -6.52 -45.04
C ARG A 405 -51.75 -6.47 -45.74
N PRO A 406 -51.96 -7.28 -46.79
CA PRO A 406 -53.30 -7.44 -47.40
C PRO A 406 -54.27 -7.85 -46.30
N CYS A 407 -55.39 -7.13 -46.19
CA CYS A 407 -56.52 -7.60 -45.38
C CYS A 407 -56.98 -8.96 -45.91
N LEU A 408 -56.88 -10.00 -45.08
CA LEU A 408 -57.58 -11.26 -45.39
C LEU A 408 -59.06 -10.93 -45.48
N GLN A 409 -59.59 -10.84 -46.72
CA GLN A 409 -61.01 -10.77 -46.89
C GLN A 409 -61.65 -11.99 -46.18
N ASN A 410 -62.58 -11.73 -45.29
CA ASN A 410 -63.28 -12.76 -44.54
C ASN A 410 -64.05 -13.61 -45.56
N PRO A 411 -63.90 -14.94 -45.63
CA PRO A 411 -64.62 -15.77 -46.59
C PRO A 411 -66.12 -15.71 -46.49
N GLN A 412 -66.63 -14.92 -45.52
CA GLN A 412 -68.14 -14.84 -45.27
C GLN A 412 -68.82 -13.74 -46.08
N ASP A 413 -68.14 -12.85 -46.80
CA ASP A 413 -68.72 -11.79 -47.61
C ASP A 413 -69.01 -12.23 -49.07
N ALA A 414 -68.73 -13.48 -49.44
CA ALA A 414 -68.88 -13.99 -50.79
C ALA A 414 -70.28 -14.71 -51.04
N THR A 415 -71.23 -14.59 -50.13
CA THR A 415 -72.53 -15.28 -50.28
C THR A 415 -73.72 -14.34 -50.19
N ALA A 416 -73.67 -13.16 -50.78
CA ALA A 416 -74.79 -12.26 -50.89
C ALA A 416 -74.87 -11.56 -52.26
N GLU A 417 -74.75 -12.29 -53.35
CA GLU A 417 -75.28 -11.91 -54.65
C GLU A 417 -75.48 -13.18 -55.48
N GLY A 418 -76.68 -13.69 -55.49
CA GLY A 418 -77.13 -14.76 -56.39
C GLY A 418 -78.60 -15.08 -56.17
#